data_77f1994c4c41aaa3963fcdcc85e221e6
#
_entry.id   77f1994c4c41aaa3963fcdcc85e221e6
#
_cell.length_a   1.000
_cell.length_b   1.000
_cell.length_c   1.000
_cell.angle_alpha   90.00
_cell.angle_beta   90.00
_cell.angle_gamma   90.00
#
_symmetry.space_group_name_H-M   'P 1'
#
loop_
_entity.id
_entity.type
_entity.pdbx_description
1 polymer ?
#
loop_
_entity_poly.entity_id
_entity_poly.type
_entity_poly.pdbx_seq_one_letter_code
_entity_poly.pdbx_strand_id
1 'polypeptide(L)'
;MSQWFFIINPAAGHRNGLRVWKAVQKELIKRKIEHRSFMTEYPGHAEVLARQISTMQEHKLKRLIVIGGDGTMHEAVNGLTHVKNVELSFVPAGAYNDFSKGFSIKKSDLLHEIKKQKRPLTRTFQLGSMRFPHEKAQTLYFLNHIGIGFDAHVTKKAMEFPFRRALTLLRLGFLVYPLSYLHASVTYKPFSLSCTAEGEEREFHNVWFAIVSNHPFYGGGMKAAPLANPREQAFDIVIVENLSFVKKYWLLFAMNFGKHVNMKGVTIFKAQEISLNTRDKIPFHADGELIGTTPVELKPCPAPLRLKS
;
A
#
# COMPACT_ATOMS: atom_id res chain seq x y z
N MET A 1 -14.51 13.80 -23.99
CA MET A 1 -13.33 12.92 -23.81
C MET A 1 -12.69 13.24 -22.47
N SER A 2 -12.21 12.25 -21.71
CA SER A 2 -11.50 12.50 -20.45
C SER A 2 -10.13 13.11 -20.73
N GLN A 3 -9.73 14.12 -19.96
CA GLN A 3 -8.41 14.70 -20.03
C GLN A 3 -7.40 13.81 -19.30
N TRP A 4 -6.25 13.51 -19.91
CA TRP A 4 -5.24 12.62 -19.37
C TRP A 4 -4.17 13.38 -18.61
N PHE A 5 -3.94 12.96 -17.36
CA PHE A 5 -2.91 13.47 -16.47
C PHE A 5 -2.00 12.34 -16.04
N PHE A 6 -0.71 12.57 -15.99
CA PHE A 6 0.28 11.62 -15.54
C PHE A 6 1.05 12.18 -14.36
N ILE A 7 1.15 11.38 -13.30
CA ILE A 7 2.11 11.56 -12.21
C ILE A 7 3.16 10.47 -12.36
N ILE A 8 4.41 10.89 -12.51
CA ILE A 8 5.52 9.98 -12.79
C ILE A 8 6.54 10.10 -11.67
N ASN A 9 6.86 8.98 -11.02
CA ASN A 9 8.01 8.89 -10.13
C ASN A 9 9.24 8.41 -10.93
N PRO A 10 10.16 9.31 -11.33
CA PRO A 10 11.29 8.94 -12.16
C PRO A 10 12.28 8.01 -11.45
N ALA A 11 12.33 8.05 -10.12
CA ALA A 11 13.23 7.24 -9.29
C ALA A 11 12.69 5.82 -9.01
N ALA A 12 11.38 5.58 -9.21
CA ALA A 12 10.75 4.30 -8.91
C ALA A 12 11.50 3.13 -9.57
N GLY A 13 11.71 2.04 -8.79
CA GLY A 13 12.33 0.82 -9.28
C GLY A 13 13.69 1.04 -9.95
N HIS A 14 14.59 1.81 -9.32
CA HIS A 14 15.92 2.13 -9.87
C HIS A 14 15.86 2.78 -11.26
N ARG A 15 15.08 3.86 -11.38
CA ARG A 15 14.80 4.62 -12.62
C ARG A 15 13.93 3.88 -13.65
N ASN A 16 13.29 2.77 -13.26
CA ASN A 16 12.34 2.09 -14.12
C ASN A 16 11.11 2.97 -14.44
N GLY A 17 10.67 3.82 -13.48
CA GLY A 17 9.60 4.78 -13.70
C GLY A 17 9.85 5.70 -14.90
N LEU A 18 11.05 6.27 -15.01
CA LEU A 18 11.43 7.10 -16.15
C LEU A 18 11.49 6.30 -17.48
N ARG A 19 11.97 5.05 -17.43
CA ARG A 19 12.00 4.18 -18.62
C ARG A 19 10.59 3.85 -19.12
N VAL A 20 9.68 3.54 -18.19
CA VAL A 20 8.27 3.28 -18.51
C VAL A 20 7.62 4.52 -19.10
N TRP A 21 7.82 5.69 -18.47
CA TRP A 21 7.29 6.94 -18.97
C TRP A 21 7.74 7.23 -20.40
N LYS A 22 9.03 7.15 -20.71
CA LYS A 22 9.54 7.37 -22.07
C LYS A 22 8.85 6.49 -23.12
N ALA A 23 8.58 5.23 -22.80
CA ALA A 23 7.87 4.31 -23.69
C ALA A 23 6.40 4.73 -23.89
N VAL A 24 5.70 5.11 -22.81
CA VAL A 24 4.32 5.61 -22.85
C VAL A 24 4.24 6.92 -23.64
N GLN A 25 5.11 7.87 -23.34
CA GLN A 25 5.14 9.20 -24.00
C GLN A 25 5.34 9.09 -25.52
N LYS A 26 6.23 8.20 -25.96
CA LYS A 26 6.45 7.93 -27.39
C LYS A 26 5.16 7.51 -28.10
N GLU A 27 4.36 6.63 -27.49
CA GLU A 27 3.09 6.19 -28.08
C GLU A 27 2.00 7.27 -28.01
N LEU A 28 1.96 8.08 -26.95
CA LEU A 28 1.02 9.20 -26.83
C LEU A 28 1.26 10.24 -27.94
N ILE A 29 2.52 10.63 -28.16
CA ILE A 29 2.91 11.58 -29.22
C ILE A 29 2.57 11.00 -30.60
N LYS A 30 2.95 9.74 -30.87
CA LYS A 30 2.67 9.06 -32.12
C LYS A 30 1.18 9.06 -32.47
N ARG A 31 0.31 8.99 -31.46
CA ARG A 31 -1.15 8.93 -31.65
C ARG A 31 -1.87 10.25 -31.40
N LYS A 32 -1.11 11.32 -31.20
CA LYS A 32 -1.63 12.68 -30.97
C LYS A 32 -2.64 12.74 -29.79
N ILE A 33 -2.36 11.96 -28.71
CA ILE A 33 -3.20 11.96 -27.52
C ILE A 33 -2.75 13.13 -26.63
N GLU A 34 -3.67 14.07 -26.41
CA GLU A 34 -3.44 15.20 -25.52
C GLU A 34 -3.31 14.72 -24.06
N HIS A 35 -2.25 15.17 -23.40
CA HIS A 35 -1.97 14.82 -22.03
C HIS A 35 -1.14 15.90 -21.32
N ARG A 36 -1.20 15.88 -19.99
CA ARG A 36 -0.29 16.65 -19.12
C ARG A 36 0.48 15.69 -18.24
N SER A 37 1.77 15.95 -18.02
CA SER A 37 2.63 15.06 -17.23
C SER A 37 3.42 15.85 -16.20
N PHE A 38 3.51 15.29 -14.98
CA PHE A 38 4.19 15.86 -13.84
C PHE A 38 5.13 14.82 -13.25
N MET A 39 6.37 15.22 -12.98
CA MET A 39 7.33 14.34 -12.32
C MET A 39 7.40 14.64 -10.84
N THR A 40 7.48 13.61 -10.02
CA THR A 40 7.72 13.79 -8.59
C THR A 40 9.19 14.10 -8.35
N GLU A 41 9.46 14.98 -7.40
CA GLU A 41 10.81 15.46 -7.06
C GLU A 41 11.25 15.01 -5.66
N TYR A 42 10.30 14.80 -4.76
CA TYR A 42 10.53 14.44 -3.36
C TYR A 42 9.42 13.52 -2.83
N PRO A 43 9.62 12.82 -1.72
CA PRO A 43 8.57 12.06 -1.04
C PRO A 43 7.38 12.96 -0.64
N GLY A 44 6.14 12.50 -0.88
CA GLY A 44 4.92 13.29 -0.67
C GLY A 44 4.50 14.14 -1.88
N HIS A 45 5.36 14.31 -2.90
CA HIS A 45 5.03 15.18 -4.04
C HIS A 45 3.90 14.62 -4.90
N ALA A 46 3.71 13.31 -4.97
CA ALA A 46 2.60 12.73 -5.74
C ALA A 46 1.24 13.07 -5.12
N GLU A 47 1.14 13.21 -3.80
CA GLU A 47 -0.06 13.68 -3.11
C GLU A 47 -0.38 15.13 -3.49
N VAL A 48 0.61 16.01 -3.42
CA VAL A 48 0.44 17.43 -3.80
C VAL A 48 -0.02 17.56 -5.24
N LEU A 49 0.63 16.85 -6.17
CA LEU A 49 0.26 16.85 -7.58
C LEU A 49 -1.15 16.30 -7.83
N ALA A 50 -1.51 15.20 -7.17
CA ALA A 50 -2.83 14.62 -7.30
C ALA A 50 -3.92 15.59 -6.80
N ARG A 51 -3.69 16.27 -5.67
CA ARG A 51 -4.58 17.29 -5.12
C ARG A 51 -4.74 18.45 -6.08
N GLN A 52 -3.64 18.97 -6.65
CA GLN A 52 -3.68 20.04 -7.66
C GLN A 52 -4.45 19.62 -8.92
N ILE A 53 -4.17 18.41 -9.44
CA ILE A 53 -4.89 17.88 -10.62
C ILE A 53 -6.37 17.74 -10.30
N SER A 54 -6.74 17.32 -9.10
CA SER A 54 -8.12 17.11 -8.69
C SER A 54 -8.95 18.40 -8.75
N THR A 55 -8.36 19.54 -8.43
CA THR A 55 -9.00 20.86 -8.45
C THR A 55 -9.02 21.52 -9.82
N MET A 56 -8.18 21.07 -10.77
CA MET A 56 -8.19 21.60 -12.13
C MET A 56 -9.49 21.24 -12.87
N GLN A 57 -10.22 22.21 -13.41
CA GLN A 57 -11.41 22.00 -14.25
C GLN A 57 -12.40 20.99 -13.61
N GLU A 58 -12.98 21.33 -12.49
CA GLU A 58 -13.79 20.44 -11.63
C GLU A 58 -14.96 19.72 -12.34
N HIS A 59 -15.47 20.28 -13.41
CA HIS A 59 -16.62 19.72 -14.14
C HIS A 59 -16.26 18.69 -15.22
N LYS A 60 -14.96 18.47 -15.51
CA LYS A 60 -14.54 17.51 -16.55
C LYS A 60 -14.03 16.21 -15.90
N LEU A 61 -14.43 15.10 -16.51
CA LEU A 61 -13.90 13.80 -16.14
C LEU A 61 -12.37 13.77 -16.45
N LYS A 62 -11.58 13.52 -15.42
CA LYS A 62 -10.12 13.41 -15.49
C LYS A 62 -9.72 11.95 -15.41
N ARG A 63 -8.70 11.60 -16.15
CA ARG A 63 -8.02 10.32 -15.98
C ARG A 63 -6.63 10.58 -15.45
N LEU A 64 -6.38 10.18 -14.22
CA LEU A 64 -5.08 10.27 -13.58
C LEU A 64 -4.35 8.93 -13.72
N ILE A 65 -3.21 8.94 -14.36
CA ILE A 65 -2.35 7.78 -14.55
C ILE A 65 -1.10 7.95 -13.68
N VAL A 66 -0.92 7.04 -12.71
CA VAL A 66 0.25 7.03 -11.81
C VAL A 66 1.27 6.01 -12.32
N ILE A 67 2.49 6.48 -12.64
CA ILE A 67 3.63 5.63 -13.02
C ILE A 67 4.61 5.63 -11.86
N GLY A 68 4.66 4.54 -11.10
CA GLY A 68 5.45 4.48 -9.87
C GLY A 68 5.39 3.14 -9.16
N GLY A 69 5.72 3.13 -7.89
CA GLY A 69 5.52 2.01 -6.97
C GLY A 69 4.31 2.22 -6.06
N ASP A 70 4.13 1.30 -5.09
CA ASP A 70 3.01 1.34 -4.14
C ASP A 70 2.98 2.66 -3.33
N GLY A 71 4.14 3.17 -2.87
CA GLY A 71 4.22 4.46 -2.17
C GLY A 71 3.76 5.64 -3.04
N THR A 72 4.15 5.69 -4.33
CA THR A 72 3.69 6.76 -5.24
C THR A 72 2.16 6.68 -5.45
N MET A 73 1.62 5.47 -5.50
CA MET A 73 0.18 5.25 -5.62
C MET A 73 -0.54 5.65 -4.32
N HIS A 74 0.02 5.30 -3.16
CA HIS A 74 -0.47 5.70 -1.84
C HIS A 74 -0.57 7.23 -1.71
N GLU A 75 0.51 7.95 -2.01
CA GLU A 75 0.54 9.41 -2.02
C GLU A 75 -0.54 9.98 -2.95
N ALA A 76 -0.60 9.49 -4.21
CA ALA A 76 -1.55 9.99 -5.19
C ALA A 76 -3.01 9.79 -4.74
N VAL A 77 -3.34 8.67 -4.12
CA VAL A 77 -4.67 8.37 -3.60
C VAL A 77 -5.02 9.29 -2.43
N ASN A 78 -4.10 9.56 -1.52
CA ASN A 78 -4.32 10.49 -0.40
C ASN A 78 -4.57 11.93 -0.89
N GLY A 79 -4.01 12.30 -2.05
CA GLY A 79 -4.30 13.57 -2.72
C GLY A 79 -5.67 13.62 -3.42
N LEU A 80 -6.29 12.46 -3.70
CA LEU A 80 -7.57 12.36 -4.43
C LEU A 80 -8.80 12.18 -3.54
N THR A 81 -8.63 12.09 -2.24
CA THR A 81 -9.73 11.86 -1.30
C THR A 81 -10.80 12.94 -1.44
N HIS A 82 -12.06 12.51 -1.51
CA HIS A 82 -13.25 13.34 -1.76
C HIS A 82 -13.49 13.81 -3.21
N VAL A 83 -12.76 13.31 -4.21
CA VAL A 83 -12.92 13.74 -5.60
C VAL A 83 -13.76 12.75 -6.41
N LYS A 84 -14.92 13.19 -6.91
CA LYS A 84 -15.85 12.32 -7.65
C LYS A 84 -15.50 12.13 -9.14
N ASN A 85 -14.77 13.05 -9.75
CA ASN A 85 -14.58 13.11 -11.21
C ASN A 85 -13.18 12.68 -11.68
N VAL A 86 -12.52 11.79 -10.93
CA VAL A 86 -11.22 11.24 -11.31
C VAL A 86 -11.30 9.73 -11.49
N GLU A 87 -10.88 9.26 -12.65
CA GLU A 87 -10.61 7.85 -12.91
C GLU A 87 -9.11 7.62 -12.77
N LEU A 88 -8.75 6.67 -11.94
CA LEU A 88 -7.36 6.35 -11.63
C LEU A 88 -6.87 5.21 -12.52
N SER A 89 -5.61 5.26 -12.92
CA SER A 89 -4.90 4.14 -13.55
C SER A 89 -3.53 4.02 -12.95
N PHE A 90 -3.02 2.81 -12.84
CA PHE A 90 -1.71 2.53 -12.29
C PHE A 90 -0.83 1.80 -13.30
N VAL A 91 0.41 2.25 -13.44
CA VAL A 91 1.43 1.57 -14.23
C VAL A 91 2.58 1.20 -13.30
N PRO A 92 2.67 -0.09 -12.91
CA PRO A 92 3.64 -0.53 -11.92
C PRO A 92 5.08 -0.37 -12.44
N ALA A 93 5.86 0.42 -11.71
CA ALA A 93 7.26 0.69 -12.00
C ALA A 93 8.17 0.58 -10.77
N GLY A 94 7.61 0.34 -9.58
CA GLY A 94 8.31 0.15 -8.32
C GLY A 94 8.95 -1.24 -8.19
N ALA A 95 9.50 -1.51 -6.98
CA ALA A 95 10.15 -2.78 -6.67
C ALA A 95 9.16 -3.91 -6.36
N TYR A 96 8.12 -3.64 -5.58
CA TYR A 96 7.19 -4.66 -5.07
C TYR A 96 5.87 -4.68 -5.82
N ASN A 97 5.20 -3.52 -5.96
CA ASN A 97 3.95 -3.32 -6.69
C ASN A 97 2.82 -4.28 -6.26
N ASP A 98 2.60 -4.40 -4.95
CA ASP A 98 1.61 -5.30 -4.38
C ASP A 98 0.19 -4.91 -4.77
N PHE A 99 -0.10 -3.59 -4.86
CA PHE A 99 -1.34 -3.09 -5.41
C PHE A 99 -1.64 -3.66 -6.80
N SER A 100 -0.65 -3.63 -7.69
CA SER A 100 -0.86 -4.13 -9.05
C SER A 100 -1.13 -5.63 -9.11
N LYS A 101 -0.54 -6.42 -8.18
CA LYS A 101 -0.81 -7.85 -8.06
C LYS A 101 -2.23 -8.11 -7.59
N GLY A 102 -2.72 -7.36 -6.58
CA GLY A 102 -4.09 -7.46 -6.08
C GLY A 102 -5.15 -7.24 -7.16
N PHE A 103 -4.87 -6.36 -8.11
CA PHE A 103 -5.77 -6.02 -9.22
C PHE A 103 -5.40 -6.66 -10.56
N SER A 104 -4.36 -7.51 -10.61
CA SER A 104 -3.84 -8.11 -11.84
C SER A 104 -3.47 -7.08 -12.91
N ILE A 105 -2.97 -5.91 -12.50
CA ILE A 105 -2.54 -4.83 -13.40
C ILE A 105 -1.14 -5.12 -13.92
N LYS A 106 -0.98 -5.09 -15.25
CA LYS A 106 0.30 -5.28 -15.90
C LYS A 106 0.89 -3.96 -16.40
N LYS A 107 2.21 -3.86 -16.38
CA LYS A 107 2.94 -2.72 -16.92
C LYS A 107 2.60 -2.43 -18.39
N SER A 108 2.24 -3.46 -19.14
CA SER A 108 1.88 -3.37 -20.55
C SER A 108 0.46 -2.88 -20.82
N ASP A 109 -0.43 -2.89 -19.83
CA ASP A 109 -1.88 -2.68 -20.08
C ASP A 109 -2.17 -1.31 -20.66
N LEU A 110 -1.58 -0.25 -20.08
CA LEU A 110 -1.72 1.10 -20.62
C LEU A 110 -1.19 1.23 -22.05
N LEU A 111 -0.04 0.62 -22.36
CA LEU A 111 0.52 0.63 -23.71
C LEU A 111 -0.35 -0.13 -24.70
N HIS A 112 -0.95 -1.25 -24.28
CA HIS A 112 -1.91 -2.00 -25.11
C HIS A 112 -3.18 -1.19 -25.35
N GLU A 113 -3.70 -0.51 -24.33
CA GLU A 113 -4.84 0.39 -24.46
C GLU A 113 -4.55 1.50 -25.48
N ILE A 114 -3.43 2.22 -25.31
CA ILE A 114 -3.03 3.28 -26.22
C ILE A 114 -2.87 2.75 -27.65
N LYS A 115 -2.22 1.59 -27.85
CA LYS A 115 -1.96 1.02 -29.15
C LYS A 115 -3.22 0.49 -29.85
N LYS A 116 -4.07 -0.18 -29.11
CA LYS A 116 -5.27 -0.83 -29.66
C LYS A 116 -6.52 0.02 -29.59
N GLN A 117 -6.45 1.22 -29.00
CA GLN A 117 -7.59 2.09 -28.72
C GLN A 117 -8.75 1.35 -27.99
N LYS A 118 -8.41 0.30 -27.25
CA LYS A 118 -9.38 -0.51 -26.53
C LYS A 118 -9.75 0.21 -25.24
N ARG A 119 -11.05 0.37 -24.99
CA ARG A 119 -11.51 0.98 -23.72
C ARG A 119 -11.16 0.04 -22.56
N PRO A 120 -10.45 0.52 -21.53
CA PRO A 120 -10.16 -0.28 -20.35
C PRO A 120 -11.43 -0.50 -19.54
N LEU A 121 -11.44 -1.59 -18.79
CA LEU A 121 -12.50 -1.85 -17.83
C LEU A 121 -12.34 -0.90 -16.64
N THR A 122 -13.46 -0.31 -16.22
CA THR A 122 -13.50 0.45 -14.96
C THR A 122 -13.94 -0.49 -13.84
N ARG A 123 -13.12 -0.58 -12.81
CA ARG A 123 -13.42 -1.34 -11.59
C ARG A 123 -13.47 -0.38 -10.42
N THR A 124 -14.37 -0.61 -9.49
CA THR A 124 -14.35 0.09 -8.20
C THR A 124 -13.54 -0.73 -7.20
N PHE A 125 -12.78 -0.06 -6.35
CA PHE A 125 -12.09 -0.70 -5.25
C PHE A 125 -12.23 0.13 -3.97
N GLN A 126 -12.25 -0.58 -2.86
CA GLN A 126 -12.40 0.01 -1.55
C GLN A 126 -11.04 0.51 -1.07
N LEU A 127 -11.03 1.70 -0.48
CA LEU A 127 -9.92 2.19 0.34
C LEU A 127 -10.21 1.93 1.81
N GLY A 128 -9.18 1.73 2.58
CA GLY A 128 -9.27 1.84 4.02
C GLY A 128 -9.04 3.28 4.48
N SER A 129 -9.84 3.75 5.39
CA SER A 129 -9.61 5.00 6.11
C SER A 129 -9.08 4.70 7.51
N MET A 130 -8.17 5.53 8.00
CA MET A 130 -7.62 5.45 9.35
C MET A 130 -7.76 6.78 10.07
N ARG A 131 -8.12 6.71 11.35
CA ARG A 131 -8.24 7.84 12.25
C ARG A 131 -7.47 7.59 13.53
N PHE A 132 -6.94 8.64 14.10
CA PHE A 132 -6.26 8.64 15.38
C PHE A 132 -7.18 9.26 16.44
N PRO A 133 -7.61 8.50 17.47
CA PRO A 133 -8.59 8.99 18.45
C PRO A 133 -8.16 10.27 19.20
N HIS A 134 -6.85 10.51 19.30
CA HIS A 134 -6.28 11.64 20.06
C HIS A 134 -5.76 12.79 19.19
N GLU A 135 -5.84 12.67 17.87
CA GLU A 135 -5.39 13.73 16.96
C GLU A 135 -6.57 14.39 16.25
N LYS A 136 -6.52 15.74 16.15
CA LYS A 136 -7.57 16.48 15.46
C LYS A 136 -7.64 16.08 13.99
N ALA A 137 -8.64 15.23 13.69
CA ALA A 137 -9.41 15.19 12.45
C ALA A 137 -8.68 15.01 11.11
N GLN A 138 -7.44 14.49 11.04
CA GLN A 138 -6.90 14.07 9.76
C GLN A 138 -7.26 12.60 9.52
N THR A 139 -8.10 12.34 8.50
CA THR A 139 -8.33 10.99 7.99
C THR A 139 -7.28 10.71 6.94
N LEU A 140 -6.49 9.67 7.14
CA LEU A 140 -5.56 9.14 6.15
C LEU A 140 -6.14 7.88 5.52
N TYR A 141 -5.60 7.48 4.38
CA TYR A 141 -6.13 6.35 3.62
C TYR A 141 -5.02 5.38 3.26
N PHE A 142 -5.37 4.08 3.24
CA PHE A 142 -4.48 3.03 2.79
C PHE A 142 -5.14 2.19 1.69
N LEU A 143 -4.32 1.70 0.78
CA LEU A 143 -4.77 0.90 -0.36
C LEU A 143 -4.66 -0.59 -0.08
N ASN A 144 -3.51 -0.99 0.46
CA ASN A 144 -3.10 -2.38 0.54
C ASN A 144 -3.34 -2.94 1.95
N HIS A 145 -2.63 -2.40 2.91
CA HIS A 145 -2.63 -2.95 4.27
C HIS A 145 -2.04 -1.98 5.29
N ILE A 146 -2.40 -2.23 6.54
CA ILE A 146 -1.75 -1.67 7.72
C ILE A 146 -1.03 -2.81 8.43
N GLY A 147 0.21 -2.57 8.85
CA GLY A 147 0.99 -3.51 9.63
C GLY A 147 1.41 -2.91 10.96
N ILE A 148 1.14 -3.64 12.06
CA ILE A 148 1.40 -3.21 13.44
C ILE A 148 2.36 -4.17 14.09
N GLY A 149 3.38 -3.65 14.75
CA GLY A 149 4.28 -4.43 15.55
C GLY A 149 5.58 -4.79 14.84
N PHE A 150 5.92 -6.07 14.73
CA PHE A 150 7.22 -6.51 14.23
C PHE A 150 7.55 -5.97 12.83
N ASP A 151 6.61 -5.99 11.92
CA ASP A 151 6.81 -5.52 10.54
C ASP A 151 7.04 -4.00 10.45
N ALA A 152 6.28 -3.21 11.21
CA ALA A 152 6.51 -1.78 11.36
C ALA A 152 7.87 -1.50 12.01
N HIS A 153 8.28 -2.34 12.98
CA HIS A 153 9.60 -2.25 13.60
C HIS A 153 10.73 -2.54 12.61
N VAL A 154 10.57 -3.56 11.76
CA VAL A 154 11.52 -3.85 10.67
C VAL A 154 11.61 -2.68 9.69
N THR A 155 10.46 -2.13 9.29
CA THR A 155 10.39 -0.96 8.41
C THR A 155 11.14 0.23 9.02
N LYS A 156 10.90 0.53 10.30
CA LYS A 156 11.62 1.57 11.04
C LYS A 156 13.13 1.32 11.05
N LYS A 157 13.56 0.09 11.40
CA LYS A 157 14.98 -0.29 11.40
C LYS A 157 15.63 -0.18 10.02
N ALA A 158 14.90 -0.51 8.96
CA ALA A 158 15.37 -0.37 7.59
C ALA A 158 15.53 1.10 7.17
N MET A 159 14.66 1.98 7.65
CA MET A 159 14.77 3.43 7.42
C MET A 159 15.95 4.05 8.18
N GLU A 160 16.17 3.62 9.41
CA GLU A 160 17.23 4.08 10.32
C GLU A 160 18.57 3.37 10.08
N PHE A 161 18.67 2.42 9.12
CA PHE A 161 19.86 1.60 8.92
C PHE A 161 21.09 2.45 8.58
N PRO A 162 22.14 2.45 9.42
CA PRO A 162 23.24 3.42 9.33
C PRO A 162 24.01 3.35 8.01
N PHE A 163 24.13 2.17 7.41
CA PHE A 163 24.85 1.95 6.15
C PHE A 163 23.94 1.93 4.91
N ARG A 164 22.67 2.34 5.05
CA ARG A 164 21.68 2.31 3.94
C ARG A 164 22.18 3.03 2.70
N ARG A 165 22.74 4.24 2.86
CA ARG A 165 23.26 5.04 1.73
C ARG A 165 24.45 4.34 1.05
N ALA A 166 25.40 3.82 1.83
CA ALA A 166 26.56 3.09 1.32
C ALA A 166 26.16 1.81 0.57
N LEU A 167 25.26 1.00 1.15
CA LEU A 167 24.74 -0.19 0.50
C LEU A 167 24.00 0.14 -0.81
N THR A 168 23.24 1.22 -0.82
CA THR A 168 22.54 1.65 -2.05
C THR A 168 23.53 2.08 -3.13
N LEU A 169 24.58 2.80 -2.77
CA LEU A 169 25.65 3.23 -3.68
C LEU A 169 26.39 2.01 -4.28
N LEU A 170 26.64 1.00 -3.46
CA LEU A 170 27.28 -0.27 -3.86
C LEU A 170 26.32 -1.24 -4.57
N ARG A 171 25.09 -0.84 -4.87
CA ARG A 171 24.01 -1.69 -5.43
C ARG A 171 23.61 -2.87 -4.55
N LEU A 172 23.96 -2.84 -3.26
CA LEU A 172 23.61 -3.83 -2.23
C LEU A 172 22.41 -3.40 -1.37
N GLY A 173 21.67 -2.39 -1.79
CA GLY A 173 20.49 -1.87 -1.06
C GLY A 173 19.43 -2.93 -0.75
N PHE A 174 19.37 -4.03 -1.54
CA PHE A 174 18.48 -5.15 -1.29
C PHE A 174 18.76 -5.89 0.04
N LEU A 175 19.98 -5.73 0.61
CA LEU A 175 20.36 -6.32 1.90
C LEU A 175 19.82 -5.55 3.11
N VAL A 176 19.40 -4.31 2.95
CA VAL A 176 18.93 -3.46 4.05
C VAL A 176 17.77 -4.12 4.80
N TYR A 177 16.74 -4.59 4.09
CA TYR A 177 15.58 -5.24 4.71
C TYR A 177 15.92 -6.58 5.40
N PRO A 178 16.65 -7.53 4.78
CA PRO A 178 17.09 -8.76 5.45
C PRO A 178 17.93 -8.52 6.71
N LEU A 179 18.86 -7.56 6.68
CA LEU A 179 19.68 -7.23 7.84
C LEU A 179 18.86 -6.58 8.95
N SER A 180 17.94 -5.67 8.60
CA SER A 180 17.00 -5.06 9.54
C SER A 180 16.07 -6.09 10.15
N TYR A 181 15.61 -7.07 9.36
CA TYR A 181 14.79 -8.18 9.82
C TYR A 181 15.55 -9.04 10.85
N LEU A 182 16.78 -9.43 10.57
CA LEU A 182 17.63 -10.20 11.49
C LEU A 182 17.82 -9.44 12.83
N HIS A 183 18.15 -8.17 12.76
CA HIS A 183 18.31 -7.33 13.96
C HIS A 183 16.99 -7.22 14.74
N ALA A 184 15.89 -6.95 14.06
CA ALA A 184 14.57 -6.89 14.68
C ALA A 184 14.15 -8.21 15.31
N SER A 185 14.45 -9.35 14.67
CA SER A 185 14.09 -10.69 15.18
C SER A 185 14.64 -10.99 16.56
N VAL A 186 15.79 -10.43 16.89
CA VAL A 186 16.45 -10.62 18.20
C VAL A 186 15.98 -9.58 19.22
N THR A 187 15.72 -8.35 18.78
CA THR A 187 15.47 -7.21 19.67
C THR A 187 13.99 -6.94 19.95
N TYR A 188 13.10 -7.44 19.08
CA TYR A 188 11.67 -7.13 19.16
C TYR A 188 10.97 -7.90 20.28
N LYS A 189 10.20 -7.17 21.09
CA LYS A 189 9.36 -7.72 22.16
C LYS A 189 7.90 -7.76 21.70
N PRO A 190 7.21 -8.92 21.84
CA PRO A 190 5.78 -9.01 21.61
C PRO A 190 4.98 -8.07 22.52
N PHE A 191 3.78 -7.72 22.09
CA PHE A 191 2.89 -6.79 22.81
C PHE A 191 1.50 -7.40 23.03
N SER A 192 0.68 -6.75 23.86
CA SER A 192 -0.74 -7.09 24.01
C SER A 192 -1.58 -6.14 23.16
N LEU A 193 -2.57 -6.70 22.46
CA LEU A 193 -3.45 -5.99 21.53
C LEU A 193 -4.91 -6.21 21.92
N SER A 194 -5.65 -5.14 22.19
CA SER A 194 -7.11 -5.14 22.19
C SER A 194 -7.60 -4.78 20.79
N CYS A 195 -8.39 -5.64 20.20
CA CYS A 195 -8.99 -5.47 18.90
C CYS A 195 -10.52 -5.47 19.06
N THR A 196 -11.15 -4.31 18.85
CA THR A 196 -12.60 -4.23 18.75
C THR A 196 -12.98 -4.31 17.27
N ALA A 197 -13.78 -5.30 16.91
CA ALA A 197 -14.24 -5.55 15.55
C ALA A 197 -15.76 -5.73 15.56
N GLU A 198 -16.50 -4.93 14.78
CA GLU A 198 -17.98 -4.92 14.76
C GLU A 198 -18.61 -4.77 16.15
N GLY A 199 -17.95 -4.04 17.06
CA GLY A 199 -18.39 -3.84 18.44
C GLY A 199 -18.00 -4.97 19.43
N GLU A 200 -17.42 -6.06 18.94
CA GLU A 200 -16.88 -7.14 19.79
C GLU A 200 -15.42 -6.89 20.13
N GLU A 201 -15.09 -6.83 21.41
CA GLU A 201 -13.72 -6.71 21.89
C GLU A 201 -13.06 -8.09 22.06
N ARG A 202 -11.84 -8.22 21.57
CA ARG A 202 -11.01 -9.42 21.67
C ARG A 202 -9.61 -9.04 22.13
N GLU A 203 -9.11 -9.72 23.14
CA GLU A 203 -7.77 -9.53 23.67
C GLU A 203 -6.80 -10.58 23.13
N PHE A 204 -5.63 -10.12 22.68
CA PHE A 204 -4.55 -10.95 22.18
C PHE A 204 -3.28 -10.66 22.97
N HIS A 205 -2.56 -11.74 23.35
CA HIS A 205 -1.35 -11.62 24.17
C HIS A 205 -0.13 -12.17 23.45
N ASN A 206 1.04 -11.58 23.73
CA ASN A 206 2.27 -11.95 23.03
C ASN A 206 2.15 -11.86 21.51
N VAL A 207 1.49 -10.81 21.03
CA VAL A 207 1.32 -10.54 19.60
C VAL A 207 2.68 -10.19 19.00
N TRP A 208 3.06 -10.89 17.96
CA TRP A 208 4.26 -10.61 17.20
C TRP A 208 4.02 -9.50 16.17
N PHE A 209 2.95 -9.66 15.38
CA PHE A 209 2.43 -8.60 14.51
C PHE A 209 0.93 -8.78 14.26
N ALA A 210 0.30 -7.71 13.85
CA ALA A 210 -1.06 -7.70 13.32
C ALA A 210 -1.08 -6.99 11.97
N ILE A 211 -1.87 -7.51 11.03
CA ILE A 211 -2.08 -6.92 9.70
C ILE A 211 -3.57 -6.72 9.50
N VAL A 212 -3.97 -5.54 9.00
CA VAL A 212 -5.31 -5.29 8.47
C VAL A 212 -5.16 -5.07 6.97
N SER A 213 -5.72 -5.97 6.17
CA SER A 213 -5.43 -6.06 4.75
C SER A 213 -6.67 -5.89 3.88
N ASN A 214 -6.54 -5.11 2.84
CA ASN A 214 -7.56 -4.86 1.83
C ASN A 214 -7.48 -5.86 0.65
N HIS A 215 -6.29 -6.47 0.44
CA HIS A 215 -6.06 -7.47 -0.60
C HIS A 215 -5.01 -8.51 -0.17
N PRO A 216 -4.87 -9.65 -0.91
CA PRO A 216 -4.06 -10.78 -0.45
C PRO A 216 -2.57 -10.50 -0.27
N PHE A 217 -1.98 -9.58 -1.05
CA PHE A 217 -0.54 -9.47 -1.21
C PHE A 217 0.09 -8.48 -0.23
N TYR A 218 1.29 -8.82 0.24
CA TYR A 218 2.05 -8.08 1.22
C TYR A 218 3.55 -8.21 0.95
N GLY A 219 4.32 -7.13 1.17
CA GLY A 219 5.78 -7.15 1.23
C GLY A 219 6.47 -7.75 0.00
N GLY A 220 5.94 -7.53 -1.19
CA GLY A 220 6.52 -8.01 -2.43
C GLY A 220 5.88 -9.28 -2.99
N GLY A 221 4.70 -9.65 -2.53
CA GLY A 221 3.91 -10.75 -3.08
C GLY A 221 3.65 -11.92 -2.14
N MET A 222 4.04 -11.83 -0.87
CA MET A 222 3.57 -12.78 0.14
C MET A 222 2.05 -12.68 0.26
N LYS A 223 1.38 -13.80 0.50
CA LYS A 223 -0.07 -13.84 0.66
C LYS A 223 -0.42 -13.76 2.15
N ALA A 224 -0.25 -12.58 2.76
CA ALA A 224 -0.51 -12.40 4.19
C ALA A 224 -1.98 -12.56 4.57
N ALA A 225 -2.90 -12.12 3.72
CA ALA A 225 -4.34 -12.26 3.88
C ALA A 225 -4.95 -12.93 2.63
N PRO A 226 -4.81 -14.24 2.44
CA PRO A 226 -5.12 -14.91 1.16
C PRO A 226 -6.55 -14.75 0.66
N LEU A 227 -7.49 -14.49 1.58
CA LEU A 227 -8.92 -14.36 1.31
C LEU A 227 -9.38 -12.89 1.19
N ALA A 228 -8.49 -11.93 1.40
CA ALA A 228 -8.82 -10.52 1.30
C ALA A 228 -9.21 -10.14 -0.13
N ASN A 229 -10.28 -9.36 -0.25
CA ASN A 229 -10.84 -8.96 -1.52
C ASN A 229 -11.12 -7.44 -1.53
N PRO A 230 -10.40 -6.63 -2.31
CA PRO A 230 -10.55 -5.18 -2.32
C PRO A 230 -11.88 -4.69 -2.91
N ARG A 231 -12.76 -5.59 -3.33
CA ARG A 231 -14.13 -5.27 -3.78
C ARG A 231 -15.16 -5.42 -2.68
N GLU A 232 -14.80 -6.05 -1.57
CA GLU A 232 -15.63 -6.18 -0.38
C GLU A 232 -15.47 -4.92 0.48
N GLN A 233 -16.52 -4.59 1.25
CA GLN A 233 -16.46 -3.49 2.23
C GLN A 233 -15.98 -3.99 3.60
N ALA A 234 -15.02 -4.90 3.60
CA ALA A 234 -14.45 -5.48 4.81
C ALA A 234 -12.96 -5.75 4.61
N PHE A 235 -12.21 -5.72 5.70
CA PHE A 235 -10.80 -6.05 5.74
C PHE A 235 -10.59 -7.42 6.34
N ASP A 236 -9.56 -8.13 5.89
CA ASP A 236 -9.05 -9.30 6.58
C ASP A 236 -8.03 -8.86 7.64
N ILE A 237 -8.29 -9.28 8.87
CA ILE A 237 -7.42 -9.04 10.01
C ILE A 237 -6.65 -10.32 10.27
N VAL A 238 -5.32 -10.23 10.27
CA VAL A 238 -4.41 -11.34 10.55
C VAL A 238 -3.62 -10.98 11.79
N ILE A 239 -3.78 -11.75 12.87
CA ILE A 239 -3.06 -11.55 14.12
C ILE A 239 -2.21 -12.78 14.38
N VAL A 240 -0.93 -12.54 14.67
CA VAL A 240 0.06 -13.58 14.92
C VAL A 240 0.57 -13.44 16.35
N GLU A 241 0.32 -14.46 17.17
CA GLU A 241 0.65 -14.47 18.58
C GLU A 241 1.28 -15.77 19.04
N ASN A 242 1.94 -15.75 20.18
CA ASN A 242 2.43 -16.94 20.89
C ASN A 242 3.31 -17.88 20.04
N LEU A 243 4.08 -17.34 19.09
CA LEU A 243 4.97 -18.13 18.25
C LEU A 243 6.35 -18.29 18.88
N SER A 244 6.86 -19.52 18.89
CA SER A 244 8.27 -19.80 19.17
C SER A 244 9.17 -19.26 18.06
N PHE A 245 10.44 -19.04 18.37
CA PHE A 245 11.42 -18.49 17.44
C PHE A 245 11.44 -19.22 16.08
N VAL A 246 11.51 -20.54 16.07
CA VAL A 246 11.53 -21.35 14.83
C VAL A 246 10.23 -21.21 14.04
N LYS A 247 9.08 -21.17 14.73
CA LYS A 247 7.78 -21.01 14.06
C LYS A 247 7.61 -19.66 13.37
N LYS A 248 8.27 -18.60 13.82
CA LYS A 248 8.25 -17.29 13.18
C LYS A 248 8.84 -17.35 11.76
N TYR A 249 9.96 -18.06 11.59
CA TYR A 249 10.56 -18.23 10.26
C TYR A 249 9.72 -19.13 9.35
N TRP A 250 9.18 -20.21 9.91
CA TRP A 250 8.25 -21.08 9.18
C TRP A 250 6.97 -20.36 8.73
N LEU A 251 6.45 -19.46 9.56
CA LEU A 251 5.30 -18.62 9.22
C LEU A 251 5.58 -17.78 7.98
N LEU A 252 6.71 -17.08 7.94
CA LEU A 252 7.08 -16.24 6.78
C LEU A 252 7.20 -17.06 5.49
N PHE A 253 7.78 -18.26 5.58
CA PHE A 253 7.82 -19.17 4.45
C PHE A 253 6.40 -19.59 4.01
N ALA A 254 5.54 -19.95 4.97
CA ALA A 254 4.15 -20.36 4.70
C ALA A 254 3.30 -19.22 4.13
N MET A 255 3.56 -17.96 4.51
CA MET A 255 2.89 -16.77 3.97
C MET A 255 3.10 -16.59 2.46
N ASN A 256 4.23 -17.01 1.89
CA ASN A 256 4.43 -16.96 0.44
C ASN A 256 3.40 -17.79 -0.33
N PHE A 257 2.90 -18.85 0.29
CA PHE A 257 1.94 -19.78 -0.30
C PHE A 257 0.51 -19.63 0.28
N GLY A 258 0.32 -18.69 1.22
CA GLY A 258 -0.95 -18.52 1.94
C GLY A 258 -1.30 -19.70 2.88
N LYS A 259 -0.33 -20.56 3.22
CA LYS A 259 -0.56 -21.76 4.06
C LYS A 259 -0.50 -21.50 5.56
N HIS A 260 -0.16 -20.28 5.97
CA HIS A 260 -0.08 -19.89 7.39
C HIS A 260 -1.44 -19.78 8.05
N VAL A 261 -2.52 -19.68 7.30
CA VAL A 261 -3.90 -19.48 7.82
C VAL A 261 -4.34 -20.55 8.82
N ASN A 262 -3.81 -21.76 8.71
CA ASN A 262 -4.15 -22.90 9.59
C ASN A 262 -3.08 -23.14 10.67
N MET A 263 -2.10 -22.23 10.82
CA MET A 263 -1.05 -22.40 11.82
C MET A 263 -1.55 -22.01 13.21
N LYS A 264 -1.23 -22.82 14.22
CA LYS A 264 -1.50 -22.46 15.62
C LYS A 264 -0.78 -21.16 15.98
N GLY A 265 -1.51 -20.19 16.51
CA GLY A 265 -1.03 -18.85 16.82
C GLY A 265 -1.24 -17.83 15.69
N VAL A 266 -2.00 -18.21 14.65
CA VAL A 266 -2.51 -17.31 13.61
C VAL A 266 -4.02 -17.26 13.72
N THR A 267 -4.55 -16.07 13.92
CA THR A 267 -6.00 -15.79 13.94
C THR A 267 -6.34 -14.90 12.75
N ILE A 268 -7.35 -15.31 11.97
CA ILE A 268 -7.81 -14.54 10.80
C ILE A 268 -9.33 -14.38 10.89
N PHE A 269 -9.81 -13.16 10.71
CA PHE A 269 -11.23 -12.85 10.64
C PHE A 269 -11.46 -11.58 9.80
N LYS A 270 -12.72 -11.31 9.43
CA LYS A 270 -13.12 -10.13 8.66
C LYS A 270 -13.89 -9.15 9.52
N ALA A 271 -13.67 -7.85 9.28
CA ALA A 271 -14.48 -6.78 9.85
C ALA A 271 -14.44 -5.52 8.98
N GLN A 272 -15.47 -4.67 9.14
CA GLN A 272 -15.56 -3.36 8.51
C GLN A 272 -15.05 -2.28 9.45
N GLU A 273 -15.54 -2.28 10.70
CA GLU A 273 -15.14 -1.33 11.73
C GLU A 273 -14.17 -1.98 12.70
N ILE A 274 -12.98 -1.43 12.81
CA ILE A 274 -11.89 -1.99 13.58
C ILE A 274 -11.27 -0.89 14.42
N SER A 275 -11.12 -1.15 15.72
CA SER A 275 -10.30 -0.33 16.62
C SER A 275 -9.17 -1.20 17.17
N LEU A 276 -7.93 -0.75 16.99
CA LEU A 276 -6.74 -1.43 17.48
C LEU A 276 -6.09 -0.60 18.57
N ASN A 277 -6.07 -1.13 19.77
CA ASN A 277 -5.57 -0.47 20.96
C ASN A 277 -4.48 -1.30 21.65
N THR A 278 -3.48 -0.63 22.20
CA THR A 278 -2.36 -1.26 22.90
C THR A 278 -2.01 -0.43 24.13
N ARG A 279 -1.52 -1.09 25.18
CA ARG A 279 -1.08 -0.40 26.39
C ARG A 279 0.06 0.57 26.12
N ASP A 280 1.05 0.10 25.36
CA ASP A 280 2.18 0.93 24.91
C ASP A 280 1.90 1.44 23.49
N LYS A 281 2.46 2.58 23.12
CA LYS A 281 2.36 3.11 21.76
C LYS A 281 3.18 2.25 20.80
N ILE A 282 2.51 1.35 20.08
CA ILE A 282 3.15 0.46 19.11
C ILE A 282 3.16 1.12 17.74
N PRO A 283 4.33 1.23 17.08
CA PRO A 283 4.40 1.76 15.73
C PRO A 283 3.62 0.92 14.73
N PHE A 284 3.02 1.59 13.76
CA PHE A 284 2.43 0.94 12.61
C PHE A 284 2.77 1.67 11.31
N HIS A 285 2.68 0.95 10.22
CA HIS A 285 2.81 1.48 8.88
C HIS A 285 1.53 1.25 8.07
N ALA A 286 1.30 2.09 7.07
CA ALA A 286 0.31 1.89 6.03
C ALA A 286 1.02 1.84 4.68
N ASP A 287 0.75 0.81 3.89
CA ASP A 287 1.36 0.59 2.56
C ASP A 287 2.90 0.67 2.54
N GLY A 288 3.55 0.35 3.66
CA GLY A 288 5.01 0.38 3.84
C GLY A 288 5.58 1.71 4.35
N GLU A 289 4.75 2.72 4.59
CA GLU A 289 5.16 4.00 5.18
C GLU A 289 4.78 4.07 6.65
N LEU A 290 5.74 4.46 7.52
CA LEU A 290 5.47 4.66 8.94
C LEU A 290 4.54 5.88 9.12
N ILE A 291 3.36 5.63 9.65
CA ILE A 291 2.32 6.63 9.79
C ILE A 291 2.20 7.16 11.22
N GLY A 292 2.26 6.27 12.21
CA GLY A 292 2.05 6.65 13.60
C GLY A 292 2.15 5.49 14.58
N THR A 293 1.46 5.64 15.69
CA THR A 293 1.37 4.62 16.75
C THR A 293 -0.08 4.36 17.12
N THR A 294 -0.36 3.18 17.66
CA THR A 294 -1.65 2.86 18.26
C THR A 294 -2.03 3.87 19.36
N PRO A 295 -3.33 4.11 19.64
CA PRO A 295 -4.50 3.48 19.03
C PRO A 295 -4.83 4.00 17.64
N VAL A 296 -5.49 3.18 16.82
CA VAL A 296 -5.96 3.53 15.47
C VAL A 296 -7.33 2.91 15.19
N GLU A 297 -8.21 3.68 14.58
CA GLU A 297 -9.52 3.25 14.09
C GLU A 297 -9.51 3.13 12.58
N LEU A 298 -10.06 2.04 12.07
CA LEU A 298 -10.05 1.69 10.66
C LEU A 298 -11.47 1.42 10.18
N LYS A 299 -11.82 1.98 9.01
CA LYS A 299 -13.12 1.78 8.36
C LYS A 299 -12.96 1.79 6.84
N PRO A 300 -13.83 1.11 6.09
CA PRO A 300 -13.91 1.31 4.65
C PRO A 300 -14.22 2.77 4.31
N CYS A 301 -13.55 3.31 3.31
CA CYS A 301 -13.86 4.66 2.83
C CYS A 301 -15.24 4.67 2.17
N PRO A 302 -16.14 5.64 2.50
CA PRO A 302 -17.48 5.71 1.91
C PRO A 302 -17.48 5.90 0.38
N ALA A 303 -16.41 6.46 -0.16
CA ALA A 303 -16.28 6.75 -1.58
C ALA A 303 -15.19 5.86 -2.21
N PRO A 304 -15.60 4.75 -2.89
CA PRO A 304 -14.64 3.90 -3.58
C PRO A 304 -14.00 4.63 -4.75
N LEU A 305 -12.74 4.34 -5.02
CA LEU A 305 -12.04 4.86 -6.19
C LEU A 305 -12.35 4.05 -7.45
N ARG A 306 -12.38 4.74 -8.59
CA ARG A 306 -12.56 4.13 -9.90
C ARG A 306 -11.19 3.85 -10.52
N LEU A 307 -10.86 2.59 -10.66
CA LEU A 307 -9.63 2.12 -11.29
C LEU A 307 -9.91 1.68 -12.73
N LYS A 308 -9.17 2.25 -13.67
CA LYS A 308 -9.13 1.81 -15.07
C LYS A 308 -7.93 0.90 -15.30
N SER A 309 -8.20 -0.34 -15.68
CA SER A 309 -7.17 -1.35 -15.96
C SER A 309 -7.53 -2.21 -17.18
#